data_5762b7b06c4d954ec679400b90417278
#
_entry.id   5762b7b06c4d954ec679400b90417278
#
_cell.length_a   1.000
_cell.length_b   1.000
_cell.length_c   1.000
_cell.angle_alpha   90.00
_cell.angle_beta   90.00
_cell.angle_gamma   90.00
#
_symmetry.space_group_name_H-M   'P 1'
#
loop_
_entity.id
_entity.type
_entity.pdbx_description
1 polymer ?
#
loop_
_entity_poly.entity_id
_entity_poly.type
_entity_poly.pdbx_seq_one_letter_code
_entity_poly.pdbx_strand_id
1 'polypeptide(L)'
;MGRAVIFACFAGATTDAITGATPTTVMANTYNWLPTTSASFDALLERVGSIWDLFIGWYPGAMGETCTALLLIIGVILAIRKVIDWRVPLIYLMTVALMALVLGLCAGVEELWLYVAFHLCSGGVMFGAVFMLTDPVTSPTAAQGRVIFALGAGILSMLIRVKANLPEGVLYSILLMNMLTPLIERALDGQQVRMRKKAYTITAVLAVLGIALAALLGNVMESAEEKAESLALAAETTTVQEVL
;
A
#
# COMPACT_ATOMS: atom_id res chain seq x y z
N MET A 1 6.42 -10.75 -12.23
CA MET A 1 6.15 -11.58 -13.43
C MET A 1 5.67 -12.98 -13.06
N GLY A 2 6.40 -13.79 -12.27
CA GLY A 2 5.99 -15.18 -11.96
C GLY A 2 4.59 -15.33 -11.37
N ARG A 3 4.22 -14.49 -10.39
CA ARG A 3 2.88 -14.55 -9.78
C ARG A 3 1.76 -14.19 -10.77
N ALA A 4 1.98 -13.22 -11.66
CA ALA A 4 1.01 -12.85 -12.68
C ALA A 4 0.80 -13.98 -13.70
N VAL A 5 1.87 -14.69 -14.06
CA VAL A 5 1.80 -15.86 -14.96
C VAL A 5 1.06 -17.01 -14.27
N ILE A 6 1.37 -17.30 -13.02
CA ILE A 6 0.69 -18.35 -12.25
C ILE A 6 -0.80 -18.04 -12.12
N PHE A 7 -1.16 -16.79 -11.81
CA PHE A 7 -2.55 -16.36 -11.69
C PHE A 7 -3.31 -16.47 -13.03
N ALA A 8 -2.65 -16.13 -14.13
CA ALA A 8 -3.25 -16.25 -15.48
C ALA A 8 -3.39 -17.70 -15.95
N CYS A 9 -2.40 -18.57 -15.65
CA CYS A 9 -2.38 -19.94 -16.14
C CYS A 9 -3.08 -20.96 -15.24
N PHE A 10 -3.12 -20.68 -13.93
CA PHE A 10 -3.60 -21.62 -12.90
C PHE A 10 -4.58 -20.95 -11.94
N ALA A 11 -5.47 -20.11 -12.44
CA ALA A 11 -6.44 -19.38 -11.62
C ALA A 11 -7.25 -20.28 -10.68
N GLY A 12 -7.66 -21.48 -11.14
CA GLY A 12 -8.39 -22.44 -10.32
C GLY A 12 -7.58 -23.01 -9.15
N ALA A 13 -6.28 -23.24 -9.33
CA ALA A 13 -5.42 -23.76 -8.26
C ALA A 13 -5.05 -22.69 -7.21
N THR A 14 -5.05 -21.41 -7.59
CA THR A 14 -4.78 -20.30 -6.67
C THR A 14 -5.99 -19.91 -5.82
N THR A 15 -7.20 -20.25 -6.23
CA THR A 15 -8.44 -20.00 -5.49
C THR A 15 -8.79 -21.12 -4.50
N ASP A 16 -8.11 -22.25 -4.56
CA ASP A 16 -8.41 -23.43 -3.73
C ASP A 16 -7.81 -23.38 -2.31
N ALA A 17 -6.94 -22.42 -2.03
CA ALA A 17 -6.38 -22.20 -0.70
C ALA A 17 -7.30 -21.30 0.12
N ILE A 18 -7.99 -21.88 1.11
CA ILE A 18 -8.74 -21.22 2.22
C ILE A 18 -9.22 -19.80 1.84
N THR A 19 -10.23 -19.74 1.04
CA THR A 19 -10.77 -18.50 0.48
C THR A 19 -11.70 -17.81 1.48
N GLY A 20 -11.11 -17.14 2.47
CA GLY A 20 -11.74 -16.00 3.10
C GLY A 20 -11.43 -14.73 2.31
N ALA A 21 -12.31 -13.75 2.32
CA ALA A 21 -11.99 -12.44 1.78
C ALA A 21 -10.79 -11.87 2.57
N THR A 22 -9.70 -11.55 1.87
CA THR A 22 -8.54 -10.96 2.53
C THR A 22 -8.90 -9.61 3.15
N PRO A 23 -8.25 -9.16 4.23
CA PRO A 23 -8.51 -7.86 4.86
C PRO A 23 -8.54 -6.71 3.85
N THR A 24 -7.63 -6.73 2.90
CA THR A 24 -7.52 -5.73 1.83
C THR A 24 -8.70 -5.76 0.87
N THR A 25 -9.23 -6.93 0.53
CA THR A 25 -10.44 -7.07 -0.31
C THR A 25 -11.69 -6.63 0.42
N VAL A 26 -11.80 -6.90 1.71
CA VAL A 26 -12.93 -6.42 2.54
C VAL A 26 -12.91 -4.89 2.59
N MET A 27 -11.75 -4.31 2.88
CA MET A 27 -11.59 -2.86 2.94
C MET A 27 -11.89 -2.18 1.59
N ALA A 28 -11.42 -2.78 0.49
CA ALA A 28 -11.63 -2.28 -0.85
C ALA A 28 -13.12 -2.32 -1.26
N ASN A 29 -13.77 -3.46 -1.09
CA ASN A 29 -15.12 -3.69 -1.61
C ASN A 29 -16.22 -3.10 -0.72
N THR A 30 -16.02 -3.12 0.60
CA THR A 30 -17.06 -2.67 1.56
C THR A 30 -16.91 -1.18 1.88
N TYR A 31 -15.67 -0.71 2.07
CA TYR A 31 -15.41 0.65 2.59
C TYR A 31 -14.72 1.57 1.59
N ASN A 32 -14.49 1.12 0.36
CA ASN A 32 -13.78 1.91 -0.66
C ASN A 32 -12.46 2.52 -0.14
N TRP A 33 -11.76 1.78 0.73
CA TRP A 33 -10.53 2.17 1.44
C TRP A 33 -10.69 3.28 2.48
N LEU A 34 -11.90 3.80 2.72
CA LEU A 34 -12.18 4.92 3.62
C LEU A 34 -13.28 4.58 4.63
N PRO A 35 -12.99 3.81 5.70
CA PRO A 35 -13.87 3.71 6.85
C PRO A 35 -13.74 5.01 7.65
N THR A 36 -14.70 5.93 7.52
CA THR A 36 -14.63 7.25 8.15
C THR A 36 -15.02 7.21 9.62
N THR A 37 -16.02 6.41 9.98
CA THR A 37 -16.58 6.32 11.32
C THR A 37 -15.95 5.21 12.13
N SER A 38 -15.83 5.39 13.46
CA SER A 38 -15.36 4.35 14.39
C SER A 38 -16.20 3.06 14.30
N ALA A 39 -17.52 3.18 14.13
CA ALA A 39 -18.42 2.05 13.95
C ALA A 39 -18.13 1.23 12.67
N SER A 40 -17.78 1.90 11.57
CA SER A 40 -17.39 1.22 10.32
C SER A 40 -16.05 0.51 10.46
N PHE A 41 -15.14 1.07 11.27
CA PHE A 41 -13.86 0.45 11.59
C PHE A 41 -14.02 -0.78 12.49
N ASP A 42 -14.88 -0.70 13.50
CA ASP A 42 -15.21 -1.83 14.38
C ASP A 42 -15.86 -2.97 13.60
N ALA A 43 -16.79 -2.67 12.71
CA ALA A 43 -17.42 -3.65 11.83
C ALA A 43 -16.43 -4.30 10.84
N LEU A 44 -15.41 -3.55 10.39
CA LEU A 44 -14.30 -4.11 9.61
C LEU A 44 -13.48 -5.09 10.45
N LEU A 45 -13.11 -4.70 11.68
CA LEU A 45 -12.32 -5.54 12.59
C LEU A 45 -13.08 -6.79 13.03
N GLU A 46 -14.39 -6.76 13.22
CA GLU A 46 -15.21 -7.94 13.49
C GLU A 46 -15.13 -8.97 12.35
N ARG A 47 -15.03 -8.52 11.10
CA ARG A 47 -14.93 -9.42 9.93
C ARG A 47 -13.54 -9.96 9.68
N VAL A 48 -12.53 -9.17 9.97
CA VAL A 48 -11.13 -9.43 9.61
C VAL A 48 -10.34 -9.99 10.78
N GLY A 49 -10.79 -9.73 12.00
CA GLY A 49 -10.06 -9.96 13.24
C GLY A 49 -9.44 -8.68 13.79
N SER A 50 -9.01 -8.73 15.04
CA SER A 50 -8.33 -7.62 15.71
C SER A 50 -7.04 -7.23 14.97
N ILE A 51 -6.56 -5.99 15.17
CA ILE A 51 -5.23 -5.57 14.67
C ILE A 51 -4.11 -6.46 15.18
N TRP A 52 -4.26 -7.05 16.37
CA TRP A 52 -3.34 -8.05 16.88
C TRP A 52 -3.35 -9.32 16.04
N ASP A 53 -4.51 -9.74 15.55
CA ASP A 53 -4.63 -10.89 14.65
C ASP A 53 -3.97 -10.62 13.31
N LEU A 54 -4.11 -9.38 12.79
CA LEU A 54 -3.39 -8.91 11.60
C LEU A 54 -1.86 -8.90 11.80
N PHE A 55 -1.40 -8.51 12.99
CA PHE A 55 0.02 -8.45 13.30
C PHE A 55 0.63 -9.86 13.49
N ILE A 56 -0.10 -10.77 14.14
CA ILE A 56 0.34 -12.17 14.37
C ILE A 56 0.11 -13.03 13.14
N GLY A 57 -0.92 -12.72 12.33
CA GLY A 57 -1.24 -13.46 11.10
C GLY A 57 -2.40 -14.44 11.23
N TRP A 58 -3.30 -14.25 12.20
CA TRP A 58 -4.49 -15.07 12.40
C TRP A 58 -5.68 -14.57 11.57
N TYR A 59 -5.48 -14.40 10.29
CA TYR A 59 -6.54 -13.97 9.38
C TYR A 59 -6.44 -14.71 8.03
N PRO A 60 -7.54 -14.84 7.28
CA PRO A 60 -7.50 -15.43 5.95
C PRO A 60 -6.68 -14.56 5.00
N GLY A 61 -5.59 -15.12 4.46
CA GLY A 61 -4.67 -14.41 3.59
C GLY A 61 -3.70 -15.34 2.87
N ALA A 62 -2.87 -14.78 2.00
CA ALA A 62 -1.89 -15.54 1.27
C ALA A 62 -0.78 -16.08 2.19
N MET A 63 -0.45 -17.37 2.06
CA MET A 63 0.62 -17.99 2.83
C MET A 63 1.93 -17.23 2.65
N GLY A 64 2.58 -16.89 3.77
CA GLY A 64 3.86 -16.18 3.81
C GLY A 64 3.75 -14.65 3.88
N GLU A 65 2.58 -14.07 3.67
CA GLU A 65 2.36 -12.62 3.81
C GLU A 65 1.64 -12.25 5.10
N THR A 66 0.96 -13.21 5.74
CA THR A 66 0.04 -12.97 6.85
C THR A 66 0.73 -12.55 8.13
N CYS A 67 1.86 -13.13 8.48
CA CYS A 67 2.53 -12.87 9.76
C CYS A 67 3.47 -11.67 9.67
N THR A 68 2.95 -10.46 9.91
CA THR A 68 3.70 -9.20 9.91
C THR A 68 4.82 -9.21 10.96
N ALA A 69 4.56 -9.74 12.16
CA ALA A 69 5.55 -9.83 13.23
C ALA A 69 6.78 -10.65 12.81
N LEU A 70 6.55 -11.82 12.23
CA LEU A 70 7.63 -12.71 11.77
C LEU A 70 8.45 -12.05 10.65
N LEU A 71 7.77 -11.43 9.68
CA LEU A 71 8.42 -10.72 8.58
C LEU A 71 9.29 -9.57 9.08
N LEU A 72 8.82 -8.82 10.08
CA LEU A 72 9.58 -7.74 10.68
C LEU A 72 10.82 -8.26 11.43
N ILE A 73 10.69 -9.33 12.22
CA ILE A 73 11.81 -9.97 12.91
C ILE A 73 12.86 -10.47 11.90
N ILE A 74 12.43 -11.15 10.85
CA ILE A 74 13.33 -11.64 9.78
C ILE A 74 13.99 -10.44 9.09
N GLY A 75 13.25 -9.39 8.77
CA GLY A 75 13.79 -8.17 8.16
C GLY A 75 14.89 -7.52 9.01
N VAL A 76 14.67 -7.42 10.31
CA VAL A 76 15.66 -6.88 11.26
C VAL A 76 16.92 -7.78 11.31
N ILE A 77 16.75 -9.09 11.38
CA ILE A 77 17.89 -10.05 11.38
C ILE A 77 18.69 -9.90 10.09
N LEU A 78 18.05 -9.85 8.93
CA LEU A 78 18.71 -9.69 7.64
C LEU A 78 19.44 -8.33 7.52
N ALA A 79 18.85 -7.27 8.07
CA ALA A 79 19.47 -5.95 8.12
C ALA A 79 20.71 -5.92 9.02
N ILE A 80 20.65 -6.53 10.22
CA ILE A 80 21.80 -6.65 11.14
C ILE A 80 22.91 -7.49 10.49
N ARG A 81 22.53 -8.56 9.79
CA ARG A 81 23.47 -9.42 9.04
C ARG A 81 24.02 -8.73 7.79
N LYS A 82 23.58 -7.51 7.47
CA LYS A 82 23.95 -6.74 6.26
C LYS A 82 23.68 -7.49 4.95
N VAL A 83 22.71 -8.38 4.95
CA VAL A 83 22.24 -9.09 3.74
C VAL A 83 21.41 -8.13 2.90
N ILE A 84 20.58 -7.31 3.56
CA ILE A 84 19.74 -6.31 2.93
C ILE A 84 20.13 -4.90 3.39
N ASP A 85 19.87 -3.90 2.55
CA ASP A 85 20.00 -2.49 2.94
C ASP A 85 18.74 -2.05 3.72
N TRP A 86 18.89 -1.87 5.03
CA TRP A 86 17.78 -1.49 5.94
C TRP A 86 17.08 -0.20 5.57
N ARG A 87 17.72 0.66 4.76
CA ARG A 87 17.14 1.93 4.30
C ARG A 87 15.95 1.72 3.38
N VAL A 88 16.00 0.70 2.54
CA VAL A 88 14.95 0.42 1.55
C VAL A 88 13.62 0.07 2.23
N PRO A 89 13.55 -0.97 3.08
CA PRO A 89 12.30 -1.31 3.77
C PRO A 89 11.82 -0.19 4.70
N LEU A 90 12.75 0.49 5.39
CA LEU A 90 12.38 1.58 6.29
C LEU A 90 11.72 2.73 5.52
N ILE A 91 12.34 3.22 4.44
CA ILE A 91 11.81 4.34 3.64
C ILE A 91 10.48 3.96 3.00
N TYR A 92 10.36 2.74 2.49
CA TYR A 92 9.12 2.25 1.91
C TYR A 92 7.97 2.24 2.93
N LEU A 93 8.18 1.62 4.10
CA LEU A 93 7.17 1.55 5.16
C LEU A 93 6.81 2.95 5.70
N MET A 94 7.80 3.82 5.91
CA MET A 94 7.57 5.21 6.31
C MET A 94 6.75 5.98 5.26
N THR A 95 7.01 5.75 3.97
CA THR A 95 6.25 6.38 2.89
C THR A 95 4.81 5.90 2.87
N VAL A 96 4.59 4.60 3.01
CA VAL A 96 3.24 4.02 3.09
C VAL A 96 2.49 4.56 4.31
N ALA A 97 3.14 4.60 5.49
CA ALA A 97 2.56 5.14 6.72
C ALA A 97 2.19 6.62 6.57
N LEU A 98 3.09 7.44 6.00
CA LEU A 98 2.87 8.85 5.79
C LEU A 98 1.71 9.10 4.81
N MET A 99 1.67 8.36 3.71
CA MET A 99 0.59 8.45 2.73
C MET A 99 -0.77 8.07 3.34
N ALA A 100 -0.81 6.96 4.10
CA ALA A 100 -2.01 6.53 4.82
C ALA A 100 -2.47 7.58 5.85
N LEU A 101 -1.52 8.16 6.59
CA LEU A 101 -1.82 9.19 7.57
C LEU A 101 -2.40 10.46 6.91
N VAL A 102 -1.77 10.96 5.85
CA VAL A 102 -2.26 12.15 5.13
C VAL A 102 -3.64 11.89 4.52
N LEU A 103 -3.82 10.72 3.91
CA LEU A 103 -5.09 10.32 3.31
C LEU A 103 -6.20 10.23 4.37
N GLY A 104 -5.94 9.58 5.50
CA GLY A 104 -6.89 9.48 6.60
C GLY A 104 -7.24 10.83 7.24
N LEU A 105 -6.25 11.74 7.38
CA LEU A 105 -6.48 13.10 7.86
C LEU A 105 -7.37 13.91 6.93
N CYS A 106 -7.13 13.83 5.61
CA CYS A 106 -7.92 14.56 4.62
C CYS A 106 -9.33 13.98 4.44
N ALA A 107 -9.48 12.67 4.61
CA ALA A 107 -10.77 11.99 4.54
C ALA A 107 -11.57 12.05 5.86
N GLY A 108 -11.00 12.60 6.94
CA GLY A 108 -11.68 12.72 8.23
C GLY A 108 -11.89 11.40 8.96
N VAL A 109 -10.98 10.44 8.80
CA VAL A 109 -11.03 9.16 9.52
C VAL A 109 -10.84 9.38 11.01
N GLU A 110 -11.78 8.93 11.84
CA GLU A 110 -11.72 9.10 13.30
C GLU A 110 -10.56 8.31 13.92
N GLU A 111 -10.35 7.06 13.51
CA GLU A 111 -9.34 6.15 14.04
C GLU A 111 -8.07 6.12 13.17
N LEU A 112 -7.40 7.27 13.06
CA LEU A 112 -6.21 7.44 12.20
C LEU A 112 -5.09 6.44 12.45
N TRP A 113 -4.82 6.16 13.70
CA TRP A 113 -3.74 5.26 14.11
C TRP A 113 -4.03 3.81 13.68
N LEU A 114 -5.27 3.37 13.85
CA LEU A 114 -5.73 2.06 13.42
C LEU A 114 -5.71 1.94 11.89
N TYR A 115 -6.09 3.01 11.20
CA TYR A 115 -6.04 3.12 9.75
C TYR A 115 -4.61 2.94 9.20
N VAL A 116 -3.65 3.65 9.76
CA VAL A 116 -2.23 3.52 9.39
C VAL A 116 -1.71 2.11 9.69
N ALA A 117 -2.00 1.57 10.87
CA ALA A 117 -1.60 0.22 11.26
C ALA A 117 -2.20 -0.84 10.33
N PHE A 118 -3.46 -0.69 9.94
CA PHE A 118 -4.11 -1.57 8.98
C PHE A 118 -3.38 -1.58 7.64
N HIS A 119 -3.03 -0.42 7.08
CA HIS A 119 -2.32 -0.32 5.82
C HIS A 119 -0.91 -0.93 5.84
N LEU A 120 -0.24 -0.89 7.00
CA LEU A 120 1.08 -1.50 7.19
C LEU A 120 1.01 -3.01 7.39
N CYS A 121 0.03 -3.49 8.17
CA CYS A 121 -0.08 -4.90 8.54
C CYS A 121 -0.88 -5.73 7.54
N SER A 122 -1.71 -5.10 6.69
CA SER A 122 -2.56 -5.81 5.74
C SER A 122 -1.94 -5.96 4.36
N GLY A 123 -2.15 -7.12 3.75
CA GLY A 123 -1.65 -7.44 2.41
C GLY A 123 -0.12 -7.57 2.37
N GLY A 124 0.42 -7.65 1.16
CA GLY A 124 1.84 -7.90 0.92
C GLY A 124 2.80 -6.73 1.17
N VAL A 125 2.40 -5.66 1.89
CA VAL A 125 3.25 -4.48 2.15
C VAL A 125 4.52 -4.88 2.89
N MET A 126 4.39 -5.63 3.98
CA MET A 126 5.53 -6.03 4.80
C MET A 126 6.44 -7.01 4.06
N PHE A 127 5.85 -7.99 3.36
CA PHE A 127 6.60 -8.91 2.53
C PHE A 127 7.31 -8.20 1.37
N GLY A 128 6.63 -7.29 0.70
CA GLY A 128 7.20 -6.44 -0.35
C GLY A 128 8.37 -5.60 0.15
N ALA A 129 8.23 -5.01 1.34
CA ALA A 129 9.28 -4.20 1.97
C ALA A 129 10.55 -5.00 2.26
N VAL A 130 10.40 -6.19 2.86
CA VAL A 130 11.54 -6.97 3.37
C VAL A 130 12.23 -7.79 2.28
N PHE A 131 11.46 -8.42 1.39
CA PHE A 131 12.02 -9.36 0.42
C PHE A 131 12.04 -8.84 -1.01
N MET A 132 10.95 -8.20 -1.48
CA MET A 132 10.83 -7.88 -2.89
C MET A 132 11.60 -6.61 -3.28
N LEU A 133 11.53 -5.55 -2.45
CA LEU A 133 12.23 -4.29 -2.71
C LEU A 133 13.71 -4.33 -2.41
N THR A 134 14.15 -5.30 -1.60
CA THR A 134 15.55 -5.46 -1.20
C THR A 134 16.34 -6.41 -2.11
N ASP A 135 15.71 -6.91 -3.17
CA ASP A 135 16.40 -7.74 -4.15
C ASP A 135 17.56 -6.98 -4.80
N PRO A 136 18.81 -7.45 -4.66
CA PRO A 136 19.98 -6.75 -5.17
C PRO A 136 20.06 -6.71 -6.70
N VAL A 137 19.32 -7.57 -7.40
CA VAL A 137 19.35 -7.66 -8.86
C VAL A 137 18.49 -6.59 -9.51
N THR A 138 17.34 -6.27 -8.92
CA THR A 138 16.36 -5.35 -9.49
C THR A 138 16.42 -3.95 -8.90
N SER A 139 17.01 -3.80 -7.71
CA SER A 139 17.15 -2.50 -7.05
C SER A 139 18.34 -1.70 -7.59
N PRO A 140 18.30 -0.34 -7.55
CA PRO A 140 19.43 0.50 -7.95
C PRO A 140 20.69 0.23 -7.13
N THR A 141 21.86 0.28 -7.79
CA THR A 141 23.16 0.07 -7.14
C THR A 141 23.55 1.20 -6.21
N ALA A 142 23.25 2.45 -6.59
CA ALA A 142 23.54 3.64 -5.79
C ALA A 142 22.63 3.74 -4.56
N ALA A 143 23.20 4.03 -3.38
CA ALA A 143 22.43 4.19 -2.14
C ALA A 143 21.33 5.26 -2.24
N GLN A 144 21.58 6.34 -2.96
CA GLN A 144 20.61 7.40 -3.21
C GLN A 144 19.51 6.96 -4.20
N GLY A 145 19.88 6.14 -5.18
CA GLY A 145 18.92 5.52 -6.10
C GLY A 145 17.94 4.60 -5.37
N ARG A 146 18.42 3.84 -4.39
CA ARG A 146 17.56 2.99 -3.54
C ARG A 146 16.55 3.80 -2.73
N VAL A 147 16.92 4.98 -2.24
CA VAL A 147 15.99 5.88 -1.53
C VAL A 147 14.87 6.33 -2.46
N ILE A 148 15.20 6.79 -3.67
CA ILE A 148 14.21 7.22 -4.68
C ILE A 148 13.33 6.05 -5.10
N PHE A 149 13.93 4.88 -5.29
CA PHE A 149 13.24 3.64 -5.64
C PHE A 149 12.22 3.24 -4.56
N ALA A 150 12.63 3.19 -3.29
CA ALA A 150 11.78 2.83 -2.17
C ALA A 150 10.62 3.83 -1.96
N LEU A 151 10.93 5.12 -2.05
CA LEU A 151 9.94 6.18 -1.93
C LEU A 151 8.92 6.13 -3.08
N GLY A 152 9.39 5.98 -4.33
CA GLY A 152 8.52 5.81 -5.49
C GLY A 152 7.63 4.58 -5.39
N ALA A 153 8.20 3.45 -4.93
CA ALA A 153 7.44 2.23 -4.70
C ALA A 153 6.35 2.42 -3.63
N GLY A 154 6.64 3.13 -2.54
CA GLY A 154 5.67 3.43 -1.50
C GLY A 154 4.50 4.29 -1.99
N ILE A 155 4.80 5.35 -2.73
CA ILE A 155 3.78 6.22 -3.33
C ILE A 155 2.90 5.43 -4.30
N LEU A 156 3.50 4.70 -5.22
CA LEU A 156 2.76 3.89 -6.20
C LEU A 156 1.93 2.79 -5.53
N SER A 157 2.45 2.14 -4.49
CA SER A 157 1.71 1.11 -3.74
C SER A 157 0.41 1.67 -3.17
N MET A 158 0.46 2.85 -2.54
CA MET A 158 -0.72 3.48 -1.97
C MET A 158 -1.67 3.99 -3.05
N LEU A 159 -1.17 4.60 -4.12
CA LEU A 159 -1.99 5.07 -5.23
C LEU A 159 -2.74 3.92 -5.91
N ILE A 160 -2.05 2.82 -6.23
CA ILE A 160 -2.66 1.66 -6.89
C ILE A 160 -3.67 1.00 -5.96
N ARG A 161 -3.35 0.86 -4.68
CA ARG A 161 -4.24 0.28 -3.69
C ARG A 161 -5.54 1.07 -3.58
N VAL A 162 -5.45 2.36 -3.37
CA VAL A 162 -6.59 3.23 -3.09
C VAL A 162 -7.37 3.60 -4.36
N LYS A 163 -6.68 4.03 -5.44
CA LYS A 163 -7.35 4.53 -6.66
C LYS A 163 -7.74 3.43 -7.63
N ALA A 164 -6.88 2.43 -7.83
CA ALA A 164 -7.18 1.33 -8.74
C ALA A 164 -8.00 0.22 -8.09
N ASN A 165 -8.27 0.33 -6.78
CA ASN A 165 -9.01 -0.66 -5.99
C ASN A 165 -8.45 -2.08 -6.14
N LEU A 166 -7.12 -2.15 -6.29
CA LEU A 166 -6.40 -3.41 -6.42
C LEU A 166 -5.77 -3.75 -5.07
N PRO A 167 -6.22 -4.82 -4.39
CA PRO A 167 -5.68 -5.23 -3.09
C PRO A 167 -4.18 -5.52 -3.14
N GLU A 168 -3.67 -5.95 -4.29
CA GLU A 168 -2.27 -6.27 -4.54
C GLU A 168 -1.45 -5.12 -5.18
N GLY A 169 -1.73 -3.87 -4.83
CA GLY A 169 -1.03 -2.70 -5.35
C GLY A 169 0.50 -2.75 -5.21
N VAL A 170 1.01 -3.46 -4.20
CA VAL A 170 2.44 -3.62 -3.92
C VAL A 170 3.17 -4.31 -5.07
N LEU A 171 2.61 -5.39 -5.62
CA LEU A 171 3.22 -6.14 -6.72
C LEU A 171 3.42 -5.27 -7.97
N TYR A 172 2.37 -4.54 -8.33
CA TYR A 172 2.41 -3.67 -9.52
C TYR A 172 3.34 -2.48 -9.34
N SER A 173 3.38 -1.89 -8.14
CA SER A 173 4.28 -0.78 -7.83
C SER A 173 5.74 -1.19 -7.93
N ILE A 174 6.11 -2.35 -7.40
CA ILE A 174 7.47 -2.90 -7.48
C ILE A 174 7.83 -3.19 -8.93
N LEU A 175 6.93 -3.80 -9.70
CA LEU A 175 7.16 -4.06 -11.10
C LEU A 175 7.45 -2.78 -11.90
N LEU A 176 6.64 -1.74 -11.69
CA LEU A 176 6.84 -0.44 -12.34
C LEU A 176 8.16 0.20 -11.93
N MET A 177 8.49 0.17 -10.64
CA MET A 177 9.75 0.73 -10.16
C MET A 177 10.96 -0.04 -10.68
N ASN A 178 10.89 -1.36 -10.81
CA ASN A 178 11.95 -2.17 -11.43
C ASN A 178 12.18 -1.78 -12.91
N MET A 179 11.11 -1.45 -13.64
CA MET A 179 11.24 -0.93 -15.00
C MET A 179 11.89 0.46 -15.04
N LEU A 180 11.69 1.26 -14.00
CA LEU A 180 12.27 2.60 -13.88
C LEU A 180 13.70 2.60 -13.32
N THR A 181 14.19 1.48 -12.77
CA THR A 181 15.55 1.37 -12.20
C THR A 181 16.64 1.86 -13.15
N PRO A 182 16.69 1.47 -14.45
CA PRO A 182 17.72 1.97 -15.37
C PRO A 182 17.65 3.48 -15.59
N LEU A 183 16.45 4.06 -15.52
CA LEU A 183 16.26 5.50 -15.64
C LEU A 183 16.79 6.24 -14.40
N ILE A 184 16.52 5.68 -13.22
CA ILE A 184 17.02 6.21 -11.94
C ILE A 184 18.55 6.17 -11.93
N GLU A 185 19.16 5.08 -12.38
CA GLU A 185 20.61 4.95 -12.45
C GLU A 185 21.23 5.98 -13.42
N ARG A 186 20.69 6.10 -14.63
CA ARG A 186 21.14 7.15 -15.59
C ARG A 186 20.96 8.56 -15.06
N ALA A 187 19.87 8.84 -14.35
CA ALA A 187 19.64 10.15 -13.77
C ALA A 187 20.64 10.49 -12.67
N LEU A 188 21.19 9.47 -12.01
CA LEU A 188 22.16 9.57 -10.92
C LEU A 188 23.59 9.24 -11.36
N ASP A 189 23.86 9.05 -12.63
CA ASP A 189 25.22 8.83 -13.14
C ASP A 189 26.02 10.15 -13.22
N GLY A 190 27.30 10.12 -12.77
CA GLY A 190 28.22 11.26 -12.82
C GLY A 190 28.99 11.52 -11.51
N GLN A 191 29.49 12.75 -11.32
CA GLN A 191 30.33 13.15 -10.18
C GLN A 191 29.57 13.14 -8.84
N GLN A 192 30.03 12.38 -7.85
CA GLN A 192 29.34 12.10 -6.59
C GLN A 192 28.80 13.33 -5.83
N VAL A 193 29.53 14.45 -5.82
CA VAL A 193 29.12 15.66 -5.06
C VAL A 193 27.93 16.35 -5.71
N ARG A 194 27.95 16.47 -7.04
CA ARG A 194 26.86 17.07 -7.82
C ARG A 194 25.60 16.20 -7.79
N MET A 195 25.80 14.90 -7.74
CA MET A 195 24.76 13.89 -7.68
C MET A 195 24.00 13.89 -6.36
N ARG A 196 24.66 14.11 -5.23
CA ARG A 196 24.00 14.20 -3.91
C ARG A 196 22.93 15.29 -3.92
N LYS A 197 23.27 16.51 -4.39
CA LYS A 197 22.29 17.61 -4.46
C LYS A 197 21.10 17.25 -5.35
N LYS A 198 21.37 16.71 -6.53
CA LYS A 198 20.34 16.28 -7.50
C LYS A 198 19.44 15.18 -6.91
N ALA A 199 20.02 14.17 -6.25
CA ALA A 199 19.28 13.10 -5.61
C ALA A 199 18.37 13.62 -4.48
N TYR A 200 18.86 14.51 -3.62
CA TYR A 200 18.04 15.12 -2.57
C TYR A 200 16.90 15.94 -3.15
N THR A 201 17.14 16.69 -4.23
CA THR A 201 16.08 17.46 -4.91
C THR A 201 15.00 16.52 -5.46
N ILE A 202 15.41 15.45 -6.16
CA ILE A 202 14.45 14.46 -6.70
C ILE A 202 13.66 13.81 -5.57
N THR A 203 14.31 13.40 -4.49
CA THR A 203 13.66 12.80 -3.32
C THR A 203 12.65 13.77 -2.68
N ALA A 204 13.03 15.03 -2.50
CA ALA A 204 12.16 16.06 -1.94
C ALA A 204 10.94 16.33 -2.83
N VAL A 205 11.15 16.46 -4.14
CA VAL A 205 10.06 16.67 -5.11
C VAL A 205 9.11 15.46 -5.12
N LEU A 206 9.64 14.24 -5.10
CA LEU A 206 8.84 13.02 -5.04
C LEU A 206 8.04 12.93 -3.74
N ALA A 207 8.64 13.27 -2.60
CA ALA A 207 7.97 13.26 -1.30
C ALA A 207 6.82 14.28 -1.26
N VAL A 208 7.06 15.51 -1.73
CA VAL A 208 6.03 16.54 -1.82
C VAL A 208 4.91 16.13 -2.78
N LEU A 209 5.26 15.56 -3.93
CA LEU A 209 4.28 15.05 -4.88
C LEU A 209 3.43 13.93 -4.26
N GLY A 210 4.05 12.99 -3.53
CA GLY A 210 3.36 11.92 -2.83
C GLY A 210 2.35 12.45 -1.81
N ILE A 211 2.78 13.40 -0.97
CA ILE A 211 1.90 14.05 0.02
C ILE A 211 0.74 14.79 -0.67
N ALA A 212 1.03 15.55 -1.72
CA ALA A 212 0.00 16.26 -2.49
C ALA A 212 -1.02 15.31 -3.12
N LEU A 213 -0.56 14.19 -3.68
CA LEU A 213 -1.43 13.16 -4.24
C LEU A 213 -2.28 12.47 -3.16
N ALA A 214 -1.72 12.18 -1.98
CA ALA A 214 -2.46 11.60 -0.88
C ALA A 214 -3.55 12.57 -0.38
N ALA A 215 -3.22 13.84 -0.22
CA ALA A 215 -4.18 14.87 0.18
C ALA A 215 -5.30 15.06 -0.87
N LEU A 216 -4.92 15.05 -2.15
CA LEU A 216 -5.89 15.19 -3.23
C LEU A 216 -6.84 13.97 -3.29
N LEU A 217 -6.32 12.76 -3.10
CA LEU A 217 -7.15 11.56 -3.03
C LEU A 217 -8.09 11.59 -1.83
N GLY A 218 -7.61 11.97 -0.64
CA GLY A 218 -8.45 12.06 0.55
C GLY A 218 -9.60 13.08 0.42
N ASN A 219 -9.40 14.15 -0.36
CA ASN A 219 -10.44 15.13 -0.62
C ASN A 219 -11.40 14.78 -1.77
N VAL A 220 -10.99 13.92 -2.69
CA VAL A 220 -11.76 13.57 -3.90
C VAL A 220 -12.50 12.25 -3.75
N MET A 221 -12.01 11.36 -2.88
CA MET A 221 -12.66 10.06 -2.68
C MET A 221 -13.85 10.22 -1.73
N GLU A 222 -15.02 9.83 -2.20
CA GLU A 222 -16.20 9.67 -1.37
C GLU A 222 -16.08 8.43 -0.48
N SER A 223 -16.41 8.57 0.79
CA SER A 223 -16.50 7.42 1.70
C SER A 223 -17.61 6.48 1.25
N ALA A 224 -17.56 5.22 1.67
CA ALA A 224 -18.64 4.27 1.36
C ALA A 224 -19.97 4.71 1.95
N GLU A 225 -19.95 5.43 3.06
CA GLU A 225 -21.12 5.98 3.74
C GLU A 225 -21.75 7.11 2.93
N GLU A 226 -20.96 8.07 2.45
CA GLU A 226 -21.43 9.15 1.56
C GLU A 226 -22.01 8.62 0.26
N LYS A 227 -21.37 7.59 -0.31
CA LYS A 227 -21.85 6.94 -1.52
C LYS A 227 -23.17 6.18 -1.31
N ALA A 228 -23.34 5.53 -0.16
CA ALA A 228 -24.58 4.86 0.19
C ALA A 228 -25.71 5.87 0.41
N GLU A 229 -25.42 6.99 1.07
CA GLU A 229 -26.37 8.08 1.30
C GLU A 229 -26.76 8.76 -0.02
N SER A 230 -25.81 9.04 -0.89
CA SER A 230 -26.07 9.62 -2.21
C SER A 230 -26.93 8.70 -3.10
N LEU A 231 -26.72 7.40 -3.05
CA LEU A 231 -27.52 6.41 -3.76
C LEU A 231 -28.93 6.28 -3.19
N ALA A 232 -29.08 6.34 -1.86
CA ALA A 232 -30.39 6.32 -1.20
C ALA A 232 -31.19 7.57 -1.58
N LEU A 233 -30.57 8.74 -1.57
CA LEU A 233 -31.19 10.01 -1.96
C LEU A 233 -31.59 10.01 -3.44
N ALA A 234 -30.77 9.44 -4.32
CA ALA A 234 -31.09 9.30 -5.74
C ALA A 234 -32.27 8.35 -5.99
N ALA A 235 -32.34 7.25 -5.23
CA ALA A 235 -33.47 6.31 -5.32
C ALA A 235 -34.78 6.94 -4.85
N GLU A 236 -34.74 7.75 -3.79
CA GLU A 236 -35.91 8.46 -3.27
C GLU A 236 -36.41 9.53 -4.25
N THR A 237 -35.51 10.26 -4.90
CA THR A 237 -35.87 11.23 -5.94
C THR A 237 -36.47 10.58 -7.18
N THR A 238 -36.00 9.38 -7.56
CA THR A 238 -36.54 8.64 -8.71
C THR A 238 -37.99 8.12 -8.43
N THR A 239 -38.23 7.62 -7.22
CA THR A 239 -39.55 7.16 -6.80
C THR A 239 -40.56 8.31 -6.71
N VAL A 240 -40.14 9.50 -6.31
CA VAL A 240 -41.00 10.69 -6.28
C VAL A 240 -41.36 11.18 -7.70
N GLN A 241 -40.46 11.04 -8.67
CA GLN A 241 -40.70 11.39 -10.08
C GLN A 241 -41.60 10.38 -10.80
N GLU A 242 -41.65 9.11 -10.41
CA GLU A 242 -42.54 8.10 -10.96
C GLU A 242 -43.98 8.17 -10.42
N VAL A 243 -44.16 8.86 -9.29
CA VAL A 243 -45.49 9.01 -8.63
C VAL A 243 -46.20 10.31 -9.02
N LEU A 244 -45.53 11.25 -9.69
CA LEU A 244 -46.06 12.51 -10.20
C LEU A 244 -46.36 12.41 -11.70
#